data_10651b36efce16bdce5e3d9b068d0f41
#
_entry.id   10651b36efce16bdce5e3d9b068d0f41
#
_cell.length_a   1.000
_cell.length_b   1.000
_cell.length_c   1.000
_cell.angle_alpha   90.00
_cell.angle_beta   90.00
_cell.angle_gamma   90.00
#
_symmetry.space_group_name_H-M   'P 1'
#
loop_
_entity.id
_entity.type
_entity.pdbx_description
1 polymer ?
#
loop_
_entity_poly.entity_id
_entity_poly.type
_entity_poly.pdbx_seq_one_letter_code
_entity_poly.pdbx_strand_id
1 'polypeptide(L)'
;MALAKDGKQRIWVRPLSALEPTELAGTDDARFLFWSPDSRYIGFFADAKLKKIEHSGGPVQTLCDALGAMGGSWSPSGDILIGGLFHMQRIPAVGGALTDLPKNADGQGFPYVLPDGQHYLAVRGGNGSPNVGVWLNAVDGTNPRHILPDNSRAEVLEPLAGSRVGAVLFTRGGTLMALPFDMKRLEAAGEPFAVAQPIAVEGGADWLGGASKNGALAYVSGPRGAARYVWRDRQGKILGEAGVARSVVEISPDGKQLVGDGRLGLFRLELASGVDTQVTPAGMSPVWSPDGRYIAFYGKGGLYRKRSDGAGGEELLVGADGLVLPKSWSPDGRYILYAHVKPGAGSGFLAAPVDKQSKPLEIAAIPSQGVFSPDGHWIAYTSNESGVSEIYVVAFPPLNGEKWLVSRGGGVQPRWRRDGKELFYISPDSQMMAVDVNAGPAFQSGNPRALFQTQIVDTGIRTGPISWDIAPDGRFLIITSSSIDASLTVALNWRAGTAK
;
A
#
# COMPACT_ATOMS: atom_id res chain seq x y z
N MET A 1 -17.67 5.21 4.20
CA MET A 1 -16.92 4.99 2.93
C MET A 1 -16.01 6.18 2.71
N ALA A 2 -14.76 5.99 2.34
CA ALA A 2 -13.86 7.09 1.99
C ALA A 2 -14.03 7.39 0.49
N LEU A 3 -14.31 8.64 0.15
CA LEU A 3 -14.47 9.12 -1.22
C LEU A 3 -13.35 10.12 -1.54
N ALA A 4 -12.91 10.14 -2.77
CA ALA A 4 -12.00 11.17 -3.26
C ALA A 4 -12.80 12.43 -3.58
N LYS A 5 -12.39 13.58 -3.00
CA LYS A 5 -12.88 14.90 -3.33
C LYS A 5 -11.69 15.85 -3.37
N ASP A 6 -11.56 16.63 -4.42
CA ASP A 6 -10.43 17.56 -4.61
C ASP A 6 -9.05 16.89 -4.47
N GLY A 7 -8.95 15.59 -4.90
CA GLY A 7 -7.74 14.78 -4.78
C GLY A 7 -7.48 14.20 -3.38
N LYS A 8 -8.34 14.46 -2.39
CA LYS A 8 -8.24 13.93 -1.03
C LYS A 8 -9.34 12.91 -0.75
N GLN A 9 -8.97 11.81 -0.12
CA GLN A 9 -9.93 10.84 0.39
C GLN A 9 -10.46 11.32 1.74
N ARG A 10 -11.80 11.23 1.94
CA ARG A 10 -12.46 11.55 3.21
C ARG A 10 -13.56 10.57 3.53
N ILE A 11 -13.97 10.53 4.79
CA ILE A 11 -15.10 9.72 5.22
C ILE A 11 -16.39 10.48 4.96
N TRP A 12 -17.30 9.81 4.27
CA TRP A 12 -18.66 10.30 4.03
C TRP A 12 -19.64 9.28 4.64
N VAL A 13 -20.60 9.75 5.38
CA VAL A 13 -21.65 8.95 5.99
C VAL A 13 -23.00 9.33 5.38
N ARG A 14 -23.76 8.33 4.94
CA ARG A 14 -25.10 8.52 4.41
C ARG A 14 -26.09 7.57 5.08
N PRO A 15 -27.08 8.05 5.83
CA PRO A 15 -28.20 7.25 6.26
C PRO A 15 -28.93 6.66 5.04
N LEU A 16 -29.43 5.42 5.13
CA LEU A 16 -30.15 4.81 4.01
C LEU A 16 -31.43 5.56 3.63
N SER A 17 -31.99 6.34 4.57
CA SER A 17 -33.14 7.23 4.36
C SER A 17 -32.81 8.57 3.73
N ALA A 18 -31.52 8.93 3.62
CA ALA A 18 -31.08 10.22 3.05
C ALA A 18 -30.55 10.04 1.63
N LEU A 19 -30.75 11.05 0.78
CA LEU A 19 -30.21 11.08 -0.59
C LEU A 19 -28.74 11.50 -0.61
N GLU A 20 -28.38 12.48 0.21
CA GLU A 20 -27.06 13.08 0.22
C GLU A 20 -26.19 12.55 1.36
N PRO A 21 -24.92 12.28 1.12
CA PRO A 21 -23.96 11.92 2.15
C PRO A 21 -23.43 13.17 2.86
N THR A 22 -23.05 13.02 4.12
CA THR A 22 -22.39 14.05 4.93
C THR A 22 -20.91 13.74 5.08
N GLU A 23 -20.07 14.72 4.80
CA GLU A 23 -18.62 14.63 5.01
C GLU A 23 -18.27 14.75 6.50
N LEU A 24 -17.39 13.89 6.99
CA LEU A 24 -16.84 13.99 8.33
C LEU A 24 -15.53 14.80 8.28
N ALA A 25 -15.55 15.99 8.86
CA ALA A 25 -14.40 16.89 8.88
C ALA A 25 -13.21 16.28 9.63
N GLY A 26 -11.97 16.57 9.18
CA GLY A 26 -10.73 16.07 9.79
C GLY A 26 -10.38 14.61 9.46
N THR A 27 -11.05 14.02 8.47
CA THR A 27 -10.81 12.65 8.03
C THR A 27 -10.04 12.58 6.70
N ASP A 28 -9.19 13.58 6.43
CA ASP A 28 -8.34 13.58 5.25
C ASP A 28 -7.49 12.30 5.19
N ASP A 29 -7.38 11.69 3.99
CA ASP A 29 -6.62 10.49 3.69
C ASP A 29 -7.04 9.24 4.50
N ALA A 30 -8.29 9.20 4.97
CA ALA A 30 -8.84 8.07 5.71
C ALA A 30 -8.88 6.78 4.88
N ARG A 31 -8.43 5.67 5.49
CA ARG A 31 -8.33 4.35 4.86
C ARG A 31 -8.74 3.24 5.81
N PHE A 32 -9.02 2.06 5.26
CA PHE A 32 -9.32 0.84 6.03
C PHE A 32 -10.35 1.08 7.12
N LEU A 33 -11.50 1.61 6.73
CA LEU A 33 -12.58 1.99 7.64
C LEU A 33 -13.21 0.76 8.28
N PHE A 34 -13.49 0.84 9.57
CA PHE A 34 -14.25 -0.19 10.31
C PHE A 34 -15.11 0.44 11.39
N TRP A 35 -16.24 -0.19 11.68
CA TRP A 35 -17.18 0.28 12.68
C TRP A 35 -16.83 -0.23 14.09
N SER A 36 -17.18 0.58 15.11
CA SER A 36 -17.30 0.07 16.48
C SER A 36 -18.48 -0.91 16.59
N PRO A 37 -18.46 -1.88 17.52
CA PRO A 37 -19.54 -2.87 17.69
C PRO A 37 -20.90 -2.26 17.98
N ASP A 38 -20.95 -1.09 18.60
CA ASP A 38 -22.16 -0.31 18.92
C ASP A 38 -22.57 0.65 17.78
N SER A 39 -21.84 0.64 16.66
CA SER A 39 -22.06 1.50 15.50
C SER A 39 -21.98 3.01 15.77
N ARG A 40 -21.39 3.44 16.89
CA ARG A 40 -21.23 4.87 17.23
C ARG A 40 -19.98 5.50 16.62
N TYR A 41 -18.91 4.73 16.47
CA TYR A 41 -17.62 5.21 15.99
C TYR A 41 -17.21 4.53 14.71
N ILE A 42 -16.44 5.26 13.90
CA ILE A 42 -15.70 4.76 12.76
C ILE A 42 -14.23 4.83 13.11
N GLY A 43 -13.54 3.68 13.14
CA GLY A 43 -12.09 3.57 13.18
C GLY A 43 -11.52 3.70 11.78
N PHE A 44 -10.38 4.36 11.63
CA PHE A 44 -9.71 4.56 10.35
C PHE A 44 -8.22 4.84 10.52
N PHE A 45 -7.47 4.65 9.45
CA PHE A 45 -6.05 4.96 9.41
C PHE A 45 -5.82 6.21 8.53
N ALA A 46 -5.04 7.14 9.04
CA ALA A 46 -4.56 8.33 8.32
C ALA A 46 -3.27 8.83 8.96
N ASP A 47 -2.34 9.39 8.17
CA ASP A 47 -1.04 9.93 8.64
C ASP A 47 -0.20 8.91 9.43
N ALA A 48 -0.21 7.62 9.02
CA ALA A 48 0.42 6.51 9.73
C ALA A 48 -0.07 6.35 11.20
N LYS A 49 -1.31 6.75 11.48
CA LYS A 49 -1.95 6.67 12.80
C LYS A 49 -3.29 5.96 12.71
N LEU A 50 -3.65 5.24 13.77
CA LEU A 50 -5.01 4.80 14.01
C LEU A 50 -5.79 5.95 14.67
N LYS A 51 -6.92 6.27 14.08
CA LYS A 51 -7.82 7.33 14.54
C LYS A 51 -9.25 6.81 14.64
N LYS A 52 -10.10 7.51 15.40
CA LYS A 52 -11.55 7.27 15.41
C LYS A 52 -12.32 8.58 15.40
N ILE A 53 -13.56 8.53 14.90
CA ILE A 53 -14.51 9.64 14.88
C ILE A 53 -15.93 9.11 15.12
N GLU A 54 -16.81 9.89 15.73
CA GLU A 54 -18.24 9.55 15.78
C GLU A 54 -18.86 9.60 14.38
N HIS A 55 -19.78 8.67 14.09
CA HIS A 55 -20.43 8.64 12.77
C HIS A 55 -21.30 9.89 12.48
N SER A 56 -21.70 10.60 13.54
CA SER A 56 -22.41 11.89 13.45
C SER A 56 -21.52 13.11 13.25
N GLY A 57 -20.19 12.91 13.26
CA GLY A 57 -19.19 13.98 13.23
C GLY A 57 -18.65 14.31 14.62
N GLY A 58 -17.78 15.32 14.67
CA GLY A 58 -17.11 15.75 15.91
C GLY A 58 -15.59 15.65 15.81
N PRO A 59 -14.87 15.77 16.93
CA PRO A 59 -13.40 15.76 16.92
C PRO A 59 -12.84 14.37 16.61
N VAL A 60 -11.86 14.34 15.72
CA VAL A 60 -11.06 13.12 15.45
C VAL A 60 -10.14 12.85 16.64
N GLN A 61 -10.14 11.63 17.12
CA GLN A 61 -9.28 11.15 18.21
C GLN A 61 -8.19 10.23 17.65
N THR A 62 -6.93 10.56 17.88
CA THR A 62 -5.79 9.66 17.59
C THR A 62 -5.62 8.67 18.73
N LEU A 63 -5.50 7.39 18.40
CA LEU A 63 -5.35 6.30 19.37
C LEU A 63 -3.89 5.87 19.52
N CYS A 64 -3.16 5.69 18.40
CA CYS A 64 -1.75 5.32 18.39
C CYS A 64 -1.09 5.60 17.02
N ASP A 65 0.23 5.49 16.99
CA ASP A 65 0.97 5.34 15.74
C ASP A 65 0.73 3.94 15.16
N ALA A 66 0.54 3.86 13.84
CA ALA A 66 0.17 2.63 13.15
C ALA A 66 0.82 2.57 11.75
N LEU A 67 2.14 2.75 11.71
CA LEU A 67 2.92 2.68 10.48
C LEU A 67 2.82 1.28 9.86
N GLY A 68 2.51 1.21 8.56
CA GLY A 68 2.39 -0.08 7.85
C GLY A 68 1.13 -0.88 8.21
N ALA A 69 0.13 -0.25 8.82
CA ALA A 69 -1.15 -0.89 9.08
C ALA A 69 -1.85 -1.34 7.78
N MET A 70 -2.39 -2.54 7.82
CA MET A 70 -3.15 -3.19 6.76
C MET A 70 -4.54 -3.57 7.26
N GLY A 71 -5.33 -2.57 7.64
CA GLY A 71 -6.68 -2.76 8.15
C GLY A 71 -6.78 -2.89 9.66
N GLY A 72 -8.01 -2.78 10.14
CA GLY A 72 -8.35 -2.90 11.56
C GLY A 72 -9.72 -3.52 11.77
N SER A 73 -9.96 -4.03 12.96
CA SER A 73 -11.25 -4.56 13.38
C SER A 73 -11.48 -4.29 14.85
N TRP A 74 -12.66 -3.84 15.20
CA TRP A 74 -13.05 -3.52 16.56
C TRP A 74 -13.74 -4.70 17.22
N SER A 75 -13.14 -5.20 18.29
CA SER A 75 -13.66 -6.34 19.06
C SER A 75 -14.86 -5.94 19.93
N PRO A 76 -15.84 -6.85 20.16
CA PRO A 76 -16.87 -6.64 21.17
C PRO A 76 -16.35 -6.39 22.57
N SER A 77 -15.13 -6.85 22.89
CA SER A 77 -14.46 -6.60 24.19
C SER A 77 -13.96 -5.17 24.36
N GLY A 78 -13.99 -4.34 23.31
CA GLY A 78 -13.51 -2.95 23.35
C GLY A 78 -12.07 -2.76 22.89
N ASP A 79 -11.39 -3.82 22.45
CA ASP A 79 -10.08 -3.72 21.82
C ASP A 79 -10.19 -3.56 20.31
N ILE A 80 -9.21 -2.90 19.70
CA ILE A 80 -9.05 -2.82 18.24
C ILE A 80 -7.85 -3.68 17.85
N LEU A 81 -8.08 -4.65 16.96
CA LEU A 81 -7.00 -5.37 16.30
C LEU A 81 -6.52 -4.57 15.08
N ILE A 82 -5.21 -4.50 14.91
CA ILE A 82 -4.54 -3.80 13.81
C ILE A 82 -3.74 -4.84 13.03
N GLY A 83 -4.08 -5.04 11.77
CA GLY A 83 -3.30 -5.83 10.82
C GLY A 83 -2.04 -5.08 10.42
N GLY A 84 -0.92 -5.77 10.28
CA GLY A 84 0.34 -5.17 9.89
C GLY A 84 1.18 -6.09 9.01
N LEU A 85 2.19 -5.52 8.40
CA LEU A 85 3.11 -6.25 7.51
C LEU A 85 3.88 -7.37 8.22
N PHE A 86 4.07 -7.27 9.53
CA PHE A 86 4.91 -8.21 10.30
C PHE A 86 4.12 -9.05 11.29
N HIS A 87 3.16 -8.44 11.97
CA HIS A 87 2.40 -9.07 13.04
C HIS A 87 1.08 -8.35 13.28
N MET A 88 0.20 -9.02 13.99
CA MET A 88 -1.05 -8.45 14.47
C MET A 88 -0.81 -7.75 15.80
N GLN A 89 -1.40 -6.57 15.96
CA GLN A 89 -1.35 -5.78 17.19
C GLN A 89 -2.75 -5.52 17.72
N ARG A 90 -2.85 -5.15 18.99
CA ARG A 90 -4.09 -4.68 19.60
C ARG A 90 -3.88 -3.45 20.47
N ILE A 91 -4.92 -2.64 20.57
CA ILE A 91 -4.98 -1.47 21.44
C ILE A 91 -6.40 -1.33 22.01
N PRO A 92 -6.56 -0.90 23.29
CA PRO A 92 -7.87 -0.53 23.80
C PRO A 92 -8.46 0.64 22.99
N ALA A 93 -9.75 0.61 22.69
CA ALA A 93 -10.40 1.65 21.89
C ALA A 93 -10.50 3.01 22.59
N VAL A 94 -10.18 3.06 23.87
CA VAL A 94 -10.01 4.31 24.63
C VAL A 94 -8.61 4.92 24.49
N GLY A 95 -7.70 4.23 23.78
CA GLY A 95 -6.28 4.55 23.70
C GLY A 95 -5.47 3.80 24.77
N GLY A 96 -4.15 3.90 24.69
CA GLY A 96 -3.26 3.24 25.63
C GLY A 96 -2.06 2.57 24.95
N ALA A 97 -1.50 1.55 25.59
CA ALA A 97 -0.36 0.83 25.07
C ALA A 97 -0.75 -0.09 23.91
N LEU A 98 -0.04 0.04 22.80
CA LEU A 98 -0.09 -0.91 21.69
C LEU A 98 0.63 -2.19 22.10
N THR A 99 0.00 -3.35 21.92
CA THR A 99 0.56 -4.65 22.29
C THR A 99 0.52 -5.61 21.11
N ASP A 100 1.61 -6.37 20.93
CA ASP A 100 1.66 -7.41 19.90
C ASP A 100 0.82 -8.62 20.33
N LEU A 101 0.10 -9.21 19.36
CA LEU A 101 -0.45 -10.55 19.57
C LEU A 101 0.66 -11.59 19.45
N PRO A 102 0.47 -12.80 20.02
CA PRO A 102 1.42 -13.89 19.87
C PRO A 102 1.76 -14.14 18.40
N LYS A 103 3.06 -14.31 18.10
CA LYS A 103 3.57 -14.43 16.73
C LYS A 103 3.00 -15.67 16.04
N ASN A 104 2.18 -15.45 15.06
CA ASN A 104 1.90 -16.40 14.00
C ASN A 104 2.79 -16.00 12.81
N ALA A 105 3.51 -16.93 12.24
CA ALA A 105 4.78 -16.79 11.51
C ALA A 105 4.83 -15.81 10.32
N ASP A 106 3.72 -15.30 9.80
CA ASP A 106 3.68 -14.43 8.61
C ASP A 106 2.87 -13.16 8.87
N GLY A 107 3.20 -12.06 8.18
CA GLY A 107 2.43 -10.82 8.23
C GLY A 107 0.95 -11.06 7.94
N GLN A 108 0.08 -10.43 8.69
CA GLN A 108 -1.37 -10.60 8.62
C GLN A 108 -2.06 -9.26 8.41
N GLY A 109 -2.82 -9.16 7.31
CA GLY A 109 -3.62 -7.97 7.01
C GLY A 109 -5.12 -8.23 7.13
N PHE A 110 -5.87 -7.13 7.15
CA PHE A 110 -7.33 -7.13 7.11
C PHE A 110 -8.00 -8.01 8.17
N PRO A 111 -7.71 -7.78 9.46
CA PRO A 111 -8.36 -8.56 10.52
C PRO A 111 -9.86 -8.33 10.52
N TYR A 112 -10.62 -9.39 10.81
CA TYR A 112 -12.03 -9.33 11.13
C TYR A 112 -12.28 -10.14 12.41
N VAL A 113 -12.55 -9.46 13.52
CA VAL A 113 -12.84 -10.13 14.80
C VAL A 113 -14.22 -10.78 14.73
N LEU A 114 -14.31 -12.06 15.13
CA LEU A 114 -15.54 -12.79 15.20
C LEU A 114 -16.42 -12.30 16.38
N PRO A 115 -17.74 -12.58 16.36
CA PRO A 115 -18.63 -12.15 17.43
C PRO A 115 -18.29 -12.68 18.82
N ASP A 116 -17.52 -13.77 18.92
CA ASP A 116 -17.04 -14.33 20.19
C ASP A 116 -15.94 -13.49 20.85
N GLY A 117 -15.34 -12.53 20.11
CA GLY A 117 -14.26 -11.66 20.56
C GLY A 117 -12.93 -12.37 20.84
N GLN A 118 -12.85 -13.69 20.60
CA GLN A 118 -11.66 -14.52 20.86
C GLN A 118 -10.97 -14.98 19.58
N HIS A 119 -11.69 -15.01 18.47
CA HIS A 119 -11.16 -15.41 17.18
C HIS A 119 -11.26 -14.29 16.15
N TYR A 120 -10.39 -14.35 15.16
CA TYR A 120 -10.41 -13.41 14.04
C TYR A 120 -10.00 -14.09 12.73
N LEU A 121 -10.54 -13.62 11.62
CA LEU A 121 -10.05 -13.92 10.29
C LEU A 121 -9.01 -12.89 9.90
N ALA A 122 -7.97 -13.32 9.18
CA ALA A 122 -6.98 -12.42 8.60
C ALA A 122 -6.39 -13.02 7.32
N VAL A 123 -5.92 -12.16 6.43
CA VAL A 123 -5.18 -12.57 5.23
C VAL A 123 -3.73 -12.79 5.62
N ARG A 124 -3.20 -13.96 5.35
CA ARG A 124 -1.77 -14.27 5.51
C ARG A 124 -1.09 -14.38 4.17
N GLY A 125 0.20 -14.12 4.23
CA GLY A 125 1.10 -14.29 3.12
C GLY A 125 1.03 -13.17 2.10
N GLY A 126 2.18 -12.86 1.52
CA GLY A 126 2.36 -11.95 0.39
C GLY A 126 2.69 -12.74 -0.89
N ASN A 127 3.04 -12.02 -1.93
CA ASN A 127 3.44 -12.60 -3.21
C ASN A 127 4.53 -13.67 -3.03
N GLY A 128 4.22 -14.90 -3.46
CA GLY A 128 5.13 -16.04 -3.39
C GLY A 128 5.17 -16.81 -2.07
N SER A 129 4.36 -16.43 -1.07
CA SER A 129 4.22 -17.25 0.15
C SER A 129 3.38 -18.50 -0.12
N PRO A 130 3.81 -19.69 0.33
CA PRO A 130 2.99 -20.91 0.24
C PRO A 130 1.76 -20.87 1.15
N ASN A 131 1.73 -19.93 2.10
CA ASN A 131 0.69 -19.78 3.11
C ASN A 131 -0.33 -18.69 2.76
N VAL A 132 -0.41 -18.26 1.49
CA VAL A 132 -1.39 -17.26 1.05
C VAL A 132 -2.82 -17.76 1.31
N GLY A 133 -3.66 -16.87 1.86
CA GLY A 133 -5.07 -17.14 2.03
C GLY A 133 -5.69 -16.51 3.26
N VAL A 134 -6.96 -16.83 3.50
CA VAL A 134 -7.70 -16.44 4.70
C VAL A 134 -7.47 -17.46 5.80
N TRP A 135 -7.02 -16.99 6.94
CA TRP A 135 -6.73 -17.79 8.11
C TRP A 135 -7.64 -17.40 9.27
N LEU A 136 -8.13 -18.41 9.97
CA LEU A 136 -8.76 -18.25 11.28
C LEU A 136 -7.69 -18.36 12.37
N ASN A 137 -7.68 -17.41 13.26
CA ASN A 137 -6.70 -17.29 14.34
C ASN A 137 -7.41 -17.05 15.66
N ALA A 138 -6.81 -17.51 16.76
CA ALA A 138 -7.19 -17.10 18.10
C ALA A 138 -6.35 -15.91 18.56
N VAL A 139 -6.92 -15.02 19.39
CA VAL A 139 -6.23 -13.84 19.94
C VAL A 139 -5.05 -14.26 20.84
N ASP A 140 -5.12 -15.42 21.46
CA ASP A 140 -4.04 -16.02 22.25
C ASP A 140 -2.95 -16.71 21.42
N GLY A 141 -3.11 -16.73 20.08
CA GLY A 141 -2.15 -17.33 19.15
C GLY A 141 -2.27 -18.83 18.97
N THR A 142 -3.24 -19.48 19.60
CA THR A 142 -3.41 -20.93 19.49
C THR A 142 -4.12 -21.35 18.19
N ASN A 143 -3.82 -22.56 17.71
CA ASN A 143 -4.54 -23.29 16.66
C ASN A 143 -4.91 -22.48 15.39
N PRO A 144 -3.95 -21.82 14.69
CA PRO A 144 -4.26 -21.15 13.44
C PRO A 144 -4.70 -22.17 12.37
N ARG A 145 -5.78 -21.87 11.63
CA ARG A 145 -6.32 -22.74 10.60
C ARG A 145 -6.49 -22.00 9.28
N HIS A 146 -6.04 -22.62 8.19
CA HIS A 146 -6.24 -22.14 6.83
C HIS A 146 -7.70 -22.42 6.42
N ILE A 147 -8.46 -21.36 6.09
CA ILE A 147 -9.88 -21.47 5.74
C ILE A 147 -10.09 -21.40 4.23
N LEU A 148 -9.39 -20.48 3.54
CA LEU A 148 -9.51 -20.26 2.11
C LEU A 148 -8.14 -19.96 1.49
N PRO A 149 -7.85 -20.48 0.28
CA PRO A 149 -6.61 -20.19 -0.43
C PRO A 149 -6.62 -18.79 -1.09
N ASP A 150 -7.73 -18.08 -1.01
CA ASP A 150 -7.92 -16.81 -1.70
C ASP A 150 -7.22 -15.68 -0.95
N ASN A 151 -6.39 -14.90 -1.65
CA ASN A 151 -5.82 -13.67 -1.12
C ASN A 151 -6.89 -12.58 -1.13
N SER A 152 -7.73 -12.56 -0.12
CA SER A 152 -8.88 -11.67 -0.01
C SER A 152 -9.17 -11.30 1.43
N ARG A 153 -9.45 -10.02 1.67
CA ARG A 153 -10.11 -9.61 2.91
C ARG A 153 -11.38 -10.44 3.10
N ALA A 154 -11.58 -10.91 4.32
CA ALA A 154 -12.75 -11.69 4.69
C ALA A 154 -13.58 -10.93 5.73
N GLU A 155 -14.89 -10.97 5.56
CA GLU A 155 -15.86 -10.48 6.54
C GLU A 155 -16.84 -11.58 6.91
N VAL A 156 -17.36 -11.51 8.13
CA VAL A 156 -18.30 -12.51 8.61
C VAL A 156 -19.71 -11.95 8.64
N LEU A 157 -20.62 -12.70 8.08
CA LEU A 157 -22.05 -12.51 8.26
C LEU A 157 -22.55 -13.41 9.38
N GLU A 158 -23.09 -12.81 10.43
CA GLU A 158 -23.66 -13.54 11.53
C GLU A 158 -24.83 -14.43 11.06
N PRO A 159 -25.07 -15.58 11.71
CA PRO A 159 -26.23 -16.42 11.41
C PRO A 159 -27.54 -15.66 11.55
N LEU A 160 -28.53 -16.02 10.75
CA LEU A 160 -29.91 -15.59 10.99
C LEU A 160 -30.48 -16.23 12.27
N ALA A 161 -31.47 -15.59 12.86
CA ALA A 161 -32.13 -16.11 14.07
C ALA A 161 -32.50 -17.58 13.91
N GLY A 162 -32.09 -18.41 14.86
CA GLY A 162 -32.35 -19.86 14.85
C GLY A 162 -31.34 -20.71 14.07
N SER A 163 -30.39 -20.10 13.34
CA SER A 163 -29.29 -20.79 12.65
C SER A 163 -27.98 -20.70 13.44
N ARG A 164 -27.10 -21.68 13.23
CA ARG A 164 -25.70 -21.62 13.66
C ARG A 164 -24.75 -21.26 12.49
N VAL A 165 -25.27 -21.36 11.26
CA VAL A 165 -24.51 -21.16 10.05
C VAL A 165 -24.67 -19.73 9.58
N GLY A 166 -23.57 -18.99 9.60
CA GLY A 166 -23.40 -17.69 8.94
C GLY A 166 -22.67 -17.86 7.63
N ALA A 167 -21.93 -16.85 7.21
CA ALA A 167 -21.07 -16.94 6.03
C ALA A 167 -19.80 -16.11 6.19
N VAL A 168 -18.72 -16.56 5.56
CA VAL A 168 -17.51 -15.77 5.31
C VAL A 168 -17.60 -15.21 3.91
N LEU A 169 -17.61 -13.86 3.79
CA LEU A 169 -17.56 -13.14 2.52
C LEU A 169 -16.10 -12.91 2.12
N PHE A 170 -15.79 -13.18 0.88
CA PHE A 170 -14.45 -12.98 0.30
C PHE A 170 -14.54 -12.80 -1.22
N THR A 171 -13.46 -12.42 -1.89
CA THR A 171 -13.45 -12.30 -3.36
C THR A 171 -12.59 -13.36 -4.02
N ARG A 172 -13.07 -13.86 -5.15
CA ARG A 172 -12.37 -14.78 -6.05
C ARG A 172 -12.54 -14.29 -7.49
N GLY A 173 -11.45 -13.91 -8.14
CA GLY A 173 -11.48 -13.49 -9.55
C GLY A 173 -12.44 -12.32 -9.84
N GLY A 174 -12.58 -11.34 -8.93
CA GLY A 174 -13.50 -10.21 -9.10
C GLY A 174 -14.98 -10.53 -8.79
N THR A 175 -15.26 -11.71 -8.26
CA THR A 175 -16.58 -12.13 -7.78
C THR A 175 -16.60 -12.13 -6.26
N LEU A 176 -17.61 -11.53 -5.65
CA LEU A 176 -17.90 -11.70 -4.21
C LEU A 176 -18.49 -13.08 -3.99
N MET A 177 -17.86 -13.84 -3.13
CA MET A 177 -18.23 -15.20 -2.75
C MET A 177 -18.71 -15.23 -1.30
N ALA A 178 -19.54 -16.18 -0.96
CA ALA A 178 -19.92 -16.51 0.41
C ALA A 178 -19.62 -17.98 0.69
N LEU A 179 -18.83 -18.25 1.73
CA LEU A 179 -18.60 -19.59 2.27
C LEU A 179 -19.52 -19.79 3.47
N PRO A 180 -20.47 -20.75 3.44
CA PRO A 180 -21.25 -21.13 4.62
C PRO A 180 -20.28 -21.51 5.76
N PHE A 181 -20.49 -20.96 6.96
CA PHE A 181 -19.56 -21.12 8.08
C PHE A 181 -20.31 -21.35 9.39
N ASP A 182 -20.01 -22.45 10.07
CA ASP A 182 -20.57 -22.74 11.40
C ASP A 182 -19.81 -21.92 12.45
N MET A 183 -20.48 -20.93 13.02
CA MET A 183 -19.89 -19.98 13.95
C MET A 183 -19.56 -20.56 15.32
N LYS A 184 -20.09 -21.75 15.68
CA LYS A 184 -19.76 -22.45 16.91
C LYS A 184 -18.59 -23.41 16.74
N ARG A 185 -18.56 -24.13 15.61
CA ARG A 185 -17.48 -25.06 15.30
C ARG A 185 -16.27 -24.36 14.66
N LEU A 186 -16.49 -23.13 14.18
CA LEU A 186 -15.51 -22.33 13.48
C LEU A 186 -14.95 -23.04 12.24
N GLU A 187 -15.83 -23.68 11.47
CA GLU A 187 -15.48 -24.45 10.27
C GLU A 187 -16.44 -24.20 9.11
N ALA A 188 -16.00 -24.49 7.88
CA ALA A 188 -16.84 -24.42 6.71
C ALA A 188 -18.03 -25.41 6.86
N ALA A 189 -19.23 -24.94 6.53
CA ALA A 189 -20.48 -25.72 6.59
C ALA A 189 -21.04 -26.01 5.19
N GLY A 190 -20.29 -25.78 4.14
CA GLY A 190 -20.66 -26.01 2.74
C GLY A 190 -19.64 -25.47 1.76
N GLU A 191 -19.95 -25.51 0.47
CA GLU A 191 -19.11 -24.99 -0.58
C GLU A 191 -19.35 -23.48 -0.80
N PRO A 192 -18.32 -22.71 -1.20
CA PRO A 192 -18.47 -21.31 -1.55
C PRO A 192 -19.39 -21.11 -2.75
N PHE A 193 -20.27 -20.10 -2.71
CA PHE A 193 -21.13 -19.72 -3.83
C PHE A 193 -20.99 -18.22 -4.15
N ALA A 194 -21.29 -17.85 -5.40
CA ALA A 194 -21.22 -16.47 -5.87
C ALA A 194 -22.41 -15.64 -5.33
N VAL A 195 -22.10 -14.42 -4.89
CA VAL A 195 -23.07 -13.44 -4.35
C VAL A 195 -23.25 -12.27 -5.30
N ALA A 196 -22.17 -11.69 -5.80
CA ALA A 196 -22.23 -10.53 -6.68
C ALA A 196 -20.98 -10.44 -7.59
N GLN A 197 -21.16 -9.88 -8.78
CA GLN A 197 -20.07 -9.58 -9.72
C GLN A 197 -20.49 -8.47 -10.70
N PRO A 198 -19.54 -7.68 -11.21
CA PRO A 198 -18.14 -7.58 -10.82
C PRO A 198 -17.96 -6.77 -9.55
N ILE A 199 -16.97 -7.11 -8.73
CA ILE A 199 -16.62 -6.39 -7.51
C ILE A 199 -15.30 -5.67 -7.71
N ALA A 200 -15.23 -4.40 -7.30
CA ALA A 200 -13.97 -3.66 -7.26
C ALA A 200 -13.10 -4.13 -6.09
N VAL A 201 -11.84 -4.47 -6.39
CA VAL A 201 -10.82 -4.92 -5.41
C VAL A 201 -9.65 -3.97 -5.44
N GLU A 202 -9.21 -3.50 -4.27
CA GLU A 202 -8.07 -2.61 -4.09
C GLU A 202 -6.86 -3.38 -3.55
N GLY A 203 -5.64 -3.00 -3.99
CA GLY A 203 -4.40 -3.64 -3.53
C GLY A 203 -4.38 -5.16 -3.69
N GLY A 204 -5.34 -5.71 -4.44
CA GLY A 204 -5.44 -7.12 -4.76
C GLY A 204 -6.05 -8.01 -3.69
N ALA A 205 -6.33 -7.52 -2.50
CA ALA A 205 -6.96 -8.28 -1.42
C ALA A 205 -8.15 -7.56 -0.76
N ASP A 206 -8.18 -6.23 -0.77
CA ASP A 206 -9.23 -5.43 -0.15
C ASP A 206 -10.38 -5.17 -1.14
N TRP A 207 -11.48 -5.91 -1.02
CA TRP A 207 -12.68 -5.62 -1.80
C TRP A 207 -13.42 -4.42 -1.21
N LEU A 208 -13.92 -3.56 -2.11
CA LEU A 208 -14.56 -2.31 -1.71
C LEU A 208 -16.03 -2.58 -1.37
N GLY A 209 -16.29 -2.78 -0.10
CA GLY A 209 -17.63 -3.04 0.40
C GLY A 209 -17.64 -3.44 1.86
N GLY A 210 -18.79 -3.88 2.32
CA GLY A 210 -18.99 -4.39 3.65
C GLY A 210 -20.41 -4.91 3.84
N ALA A 211 -20.61 -5.74 4.85
CA ALA A 211 -21.88 -6.32 5.18
C ALA A 211 -22.29 -5.93 6.61
N SER A 212 -23.55 -5.60 6.79
CA SER A 212 -24.11 -5.32 8.12
C SER A 212 -24.64 -6.58 8.79
N LYS A 213 -24.69 -6.56 10.13
CA LYS A 213 -25.33 -7.60 10.93
C LYS A 213 -26.79 -7.84 10.53
N ASN A 214 -27.48 -6.79 10.09
CA ASN A 214 -28.89 -6.82 9.71
C ASN A 214 -29.15 -7.30 8.25
N GLY A 215 -28.11 -7.80 7.55
CA GLY A 215 -28.26 -8.38 6.22
C GLY A 215 -28.26 -7.36 5.08
N ALA A 216 -27.78 -6.13 5.28
CA ALA A 216 -27.46 -5.24 4.18
C ALA A 216 -26.04 -5.53 3.68
N LEU A 217 -25.88 -5.56 2.37
CA LEU A 217 -24.59 -5.70 1.69
C LEU A 217 -24.37 -4.44 0.82
N ALA A 218 -23.28 -3.74 1.06
CA ALA A 218 -22.88 -2.62 0.22
C ALA A 218 -21.55 -2.95 -0.48
N TYR A 219 -21.48 -2.73 -1.78
CA TYR A 219 -20.25 -2.95 -2.52
C TYR A 219 -20.12 -2.00 -3.71
N VAL A 220 -18.90 -1.75 -4.10
CA VAL A 220 -18.60 -1.02 -5.33
C VAL A 220 -18.58 -2.02 -6.47
N SER A 221 -19.55 -1.87 -7.39
CA SER A 221 -19.65 -2.69 -8.59
C SER A 221 -18.88 -2.02 -9.74
N GLY A 222 -18.28 -2.85 -10.55
CA GLY A 222 -17.55 -2.47 -11.75
C GLY A 222 -16.12 -3.00 -11.71
N PRO A 223 -15.56 -3.36 -12.86
CA PRO A 223 -14.12 -3.52 -12.91
C PRO A 223 -13.54 -2.15 -12.56
N ARG A 224 -12.69 -2.02 -11.57
CA ARG A 224 -11.73 -0.92 -11.62
C ARG A 224 -11.04 -1.07 -12.96
N GLY A 225 -11.10 -0.05 -13.82
CA GLY A 225 -10.31 -0.04 -15.02
C GLY A 225 -8.88 -0.36 -14.59
N ALA A 226 -8.30 -1.34 -15.21
CA ALA A 226 -6.94 -1.72 -14.88
C ALA A 226 -6.11 -0.45 -14.85
N ALA A 227 -5.41 -0.19 -13.74
CA ALA A 227 -4.50 0.93 -13.70
C ALA A 227 -3.60 0.86 -14.94
N ARG A 228 -3.36 1.99 -15.57
CA ARG A 228 -2.62 2.09 -16.80
C ARG A 228 -1.35 2.90 -16.62
N TYR A 229 -0.30 2.50 -17.29
CA TYR A 229 0.85 3.36 -17.50
C TYR A 229 0.53 4.36 -18.60
N VAL A 230 0.52 5.65 -18.26
CA VAL A 230 0.18 6.74 -19.19
C VAL A 230 1.37 7.68 -19.36
N TRP A 231 1.78 7.87 -20.59
CA TRP A 231 2.81 8.85 -20.95
C TRP A 231 2.23 10.27 -20.98
N ARG A 232 2.94 11.19 -20.33
CA ARG A 232 2.63 12.61 -20.38
C ARG A 232 3.86 13.44 -20.73
N ASP A 233 3.62 14.56 -21.40
CA ASP A 233 4.64 15.57 -21.59
C ASP A 233 4.76 16.50 -20.37
N ARG A 234 5.66 17.46 -20.47
CA ARG A 234 5.92 18.43 -19.37
C ARG A 234 4.73 19.34 -19.07
N GLN A 235 3.79 19.49 -19.98
CA GLN A 235 2.56 20.25 -19.82
C GLN A 235 1.39 19.39 -19.33
N GLY A 236 1.63 18.10 -19.10
CA GLY A 236 0.63 17.15 -18.62
C GLY A 236 -0.27 16.58 -19.73
N LYS A 237 0.00 16.89 -21.00
CA LYS A 237 -0.73 16.32 -22.14
C LYS A 237 -0.46 14.82 -22.23
N ILE A 238 -1.52 14.04 -22.37
CA ILE A 238 -1.43 12.59 -22.58
C ILE A 238 -0.86 12.32 -23.98
N LEU A 239 0.20 11.53 -24.03
CA LEU A 239 0.88 11.14 -25.25
C LEU A 239 0.53 9.71 -25.70
N GLY A 240 -0.01 8.89 -24.79
CA GLY A 240 -0.41 7.51 -25.04
C GLY A 240 -0.32 6.64 -23.80
N GLU A 241 -0.69 5.38 -23.94
CA GLU A 241 -0.61 4.35 -22.90
C GLU A 241 0.54 3.38 -23.19
N ALA A 242 1.18 2.88 -22.12
CA ALA A 242 2.25 1.90 -22.22
C ALA A 242 1.84 0.51 -21.66
N GLY A 243 0.55 0.30 -21.40
CA GLY A 243 0.01 -0.99 -20.96
C GLY A 243 -0.66 -0.95 -19.60
N VAL A 244 -1.03 -2.14 -19.11
CA VAL A 244 -1.64 -2.33 -17.79
C VAL A 244 -0.59 -2.09 -16.72
N ALA A 245 -0.90 -1.20 -15.76
CA ALA A 245 0.02 -0.86 -14.69
C ALA A 245 0.08 -1.94 -13.61
N ARG A 246 1.26 -2.08 -13.03
CA ARG A 246 1.54 -2.81 -11.81
C ARG A 246 1.68 -1.82 -10.65
N SER A 247 2.08 -2.25 -9.47
CA SER A 247 2.12 -1.40 -8.28
C SER A 247 3.27 -0.39 -8.25
N VAL A 248 4.31 -0.55 -9.10
CA VAL A 248 5.51 0.32 -9.15
C VAL A 248 5.81 0.71 -10.59
N VAL A 249 6.39 1.91 -10.77
CA VAL A 249 6.97 2.37 -12.03
C VAL A 249 8.47 2.58 -11.86
N GLU A 250 9.26 1.81 -12.59
CA GLU A 250 10.71 2.00 -12.63
C GLU A 250 11.18 1.74 -14.07
N ILE A 251 11.55 2.82 -14.77
CA ILE A 251 12.00 2.77 -16.18
C ILE A 251 13.46 2.32 -16.22
N SER A 252 13.79 1.40 -17.13
CA SER A 252 15.17 0.98 -17.34
C SER A 252 16.09 2.15 -17.72
N PRO A 253 17.40 2.07 -17.43
CA PRO A 253 18.35 3.16 -17.77
C PRO A 253 18.38 3.56 -19.26
N ASP A 254 18.09 2.63 -20.16
CA ASP A 254 17.99 2.88 -21.61
C ASP A 254 16.62 3.40 -22.06
N GLY A 255 15.64 3.46 -21.15
CA GLY A 255 14.29 3.94 -21.43
C GLY A 255 13.39 3.01 -22.21
N LYS A 256 13.79 1.75 -22.43
CA LYS A 256 13.06 0.81 -23.31
C LYS A 256 12.15 -0.14 -22.56
N GLN A 257 12.36 -0.31 -21.25
CA GLN A 257 11.67 -1.30 -20.45
C GLN A 257 11.15 -0.68 -19.16
N LEU A 258 10.17 -1.33 -18.56
CA LEU A 258 9.73 -1.09 -17.18
C LEU A 258 9.97 -2.34 -16.35
N VAL A 259 10.24 -2.16 -15.07
CA VAL A 259 10.06 -3.23 -14.09
C VAL A 259 8.99 -2.82 -13.09
N GLY A 260 8.15 -3.77 -12.72
CA GLY A 260 7.12 -3.59 -11.71
C GLY A 260 6.87 -4.89 -10.95
N ASP A 261 6.29 -4.75 -9.78
CA ASP A 261 5.86 -5.88 -8.97
C ASP A 261 4.34 -6.11 -9.08
N GLY A 262 3.93 -7.32 -8.83
CA GLY A 262 2.55 -7.73 -8.86
C GLY A 262 2.35 -9.01 -8.03
N ARG A 263 1.11 -9.52 -8.00
CA ARG A 263 0.74 -10.71 -7.22
C ARG A 263 1.59 -11.95 -7.52
N LEU A 264 2.13 -12.05 -8.73
CA LEU A 264 2.90 -13.21 -9.18
C LEU A 264 4.41 -12.92 -9.24
N GLY A 265 4.90 -11.91 -8.53
CA GLY A 265 6.32 -11.54 -8.48
C GLY A 265 6.68 -10.32 -9.31
N LEU A 266 7.90 -10.28 -9.82
CA LEU A 266 8.42 -9.17 -10.61
C LEU A 266 8.28 -9.45 -12.10
N PHE A 267 7.91 -8.42 -12.83
CA PHE A 267 7.71 -8.45 -14.27
C PHE A 267 8.46 -7.32 -14.96
N ARG A 268 8.92 -7.60 -16.14
CA ARG A 268 9.55 -6.66 -17.05
C ARG A 268 8.67 -6.48 -18.28
N LEU A 269 8.27 -5.25 -18.53
CA LEU A 269 7.47 -4.86 -19.68
C LEU A 269 8.37 -4.19 -20.74
N GLU A 270 8.39 -4.72 -21.94
CA GLU A 270 9.03 -4.09 -23.09
C GLU A 270 8.12 -2.98 -23.63
N LEU A 271 8.54 -1.72 -23.59
CA LEU A 271 7.69 -0.57 -23.92
C LEU A 271 7.31 -0.49 -25.41
N ALA A 272 8.15 -1.01 -26.30
CA ALA A 272 7.90 -0.97 -27.73
C ALA A 272 6.91 -2.03 -28.20
N SER A 273 6.98 -3.23 -27.63
CA SER A 273 6.16 -4.39 -28.05
C SER A 273 4.99 -4.67 -27.10
N GLY A 274 5.01 -4.13 -25.88
CA GLY A 274 4.04 -4.46 -24.84
C GLY A 274 4.21 -5.88 -24.25
N VAL A 275 5.31 -6.56 -24.58
CA VAL A 275 5.59 -7.92 -24.08
C VAL A 275 5.97 -7.85 -22.61
N ASP A 276 5.22 -8.58 -21.79
CA ASP A 276 5.40 -8.67 -20.34
C ASP A 276 6.05 -10.02 -19.99
N THR A 277 7.19 -9.98 -19.30
CA THR A 277 7.99 -11.16 -18.97
C THR A 277 8.22 -11.23 -17.47
N GLN A 278 7.96 -12.39 -16.88
CA GLN A 278 8.24 -12.62 -15.47
C GLN A 278 9.75 -12.73 -15.22
N VAL A 279 10.28 -11.91 -14.32
CA VAL A 279 11.70 -11.93 -13.90
C VAL A 279 11.89 -12.92 -12.77
N THR A 280 11.00 -12.91 -11.77
CA THR A 280 10.99 -13.83 -10.64
C THR A 280 9.57 -14.02 -10.11
N PRO A 281 9.20 -15.23 -9.63
CA PRO A 281 7.84 -15.49 -9.11
C PRO A 281 7.56 -14.84 -7.75
N ALA A 282 8.56 -14.24 -7.11
CA ALA A 282 8.40 -13.54 -5.83
C ALA A 282 9.26 -12.28 -5.81
N GLY A 283 8.83 -11.26 -5.07
CA GLY A 283 9.58 -10.02 -4.85
C GLY A 283 8.72 -8.78 -4.95
N MET A 284 9.24 -7.68 -4.36
CA MET A 284 8.61 -6.37 -4.39
C MET A 284 9.65 -5.24 -4.38
N SER A 285 9.19 -4.02 -4.70
CA SER A 285 10.02 -2.81 -4.77
C SER A 285 11.25 -2.98 -5.68
N PRO A 286 11.09 -3.35 -6.96
CA PRO A 286 12.23 -3.52 -7.86
C PRO A 286 12.91 -2.19 -8.18
N VAL A 287 14.25 -2.22 -8.33
CA VAL A 287 15.06 -1.11 -8.86
C VAL A 287 16.10 -1.64 -9.84
N TRP A 288 16.34 -0.90 -10.92
CA TRP A 288 17.34 -1.24 -11.92
C TRP A 288 18.76 -0.93 -11.47
N SER A 289 19.71 -1.79 -11.85
CA SER A 289 21.13 -1.39 -11.84
C SER A 289 21.38 -0.32 -12.92
N PRO A 290 22.34 0.60 -12.73
CA PRO A 290 22.59 1.68 -13.69
C PRO A 290 23.01 1.20 -15.08
N ASP A 291 23.56 -0.01 -15.18
CA ASP A 291 23.91 -0.66 -16.46
C ASP A 291 22.76 -1.50 -17.07
N GLY A 292 21.59 -1.56 -16.40
CA GLY A 292 20.41 -2.29 -16.85
C GLY A 292 20.52 -3.82 -16.78
N ARG A 293 21.64 -4.37 -16.27
CA ARG A 293 21.86 -5.83 -16.27
C ARG A 293 21.21 -6.56 -15.10
N TYR A 294 20.92 -5.86 -14.00
CA TYR A 294 20.35 -6.43 -12.80
C TYR A 294 19.13 -5.65 -12.34
N ILE A 295 18.28 -6.34 -11.61
CA ILE A 295 17.16 -5.79 -10.83
C ILE A 295 17.41 -6.17 -9.37
N ALA A 296 17.45 -5.18 -8.48
CA ALA A 296 17.44 -5.43 -7.04
C ALA A 296 15.99 -5.36 -6.52
N PHE A 297 15.66 -6.19 -5.54
CA PHE A 297 14.30 -6.32 -5.01
C PHE A 297 14.31 -6.91 -3.60
N TYR A 298 13.22 -6.70 -2.86
CA TYR A 298 12.97 -7.42 -1.62
C TYR A 298 12.34 -8.79 -1.92
N GLY A 299 12.87 -9.84 -1.34
CA GLY A 299 12.34 -11.21 -1.43
C GLY A 299 12.89 -12.09 -0.31
N LYS A 300 12.15 -13.11 0.11
CA LYS A 300 12.62 -14.14 1.06
C LYS A 300 13.29 -13.60 2.34
N GLY A 301 12.82 -12.44 2.85
CA GLY A 301 13.37 -11.82 4.06
C GLY A 301 14.68 -11.06 3.86
N GLY A 302 14.98 -10.56 2.66
CA GLY A 302 16.20 -9.80 2.39
C GLY A 302 16.17 -9.00 1.10
N LEU A 303 17.22 -8.23 0.86
CA LEU A 303 17.52 -7.55 -0.39
C LEU A 303 18.27 -8.51 -1.32
N TYR A 304 17.68 -8.78 -2.46
CA TYR A 304 18.25 -9.64 -3.50
C TYR A 304 18.53 -8.86 -4.77
N ARG A 305 19.39 -9.40 -5.63
CA ARG A 305 19.47 -9.00 -7.03
C ARG A 305 19.35 -10.22 -7.93
N LYS A 306 18.86 -10.00 -9.14
CA LYS A 306 18.77 -10.99 -10.20
C LYS A 306 19.06 -10.33 -11.55
N ARG A 307 19.54 -11.10 -12.52
CA ARG A 307 19.70 -10.60 -13.89
C ARG A 307 18.35 -10.15 -14.45
N SER A 308 18.35 -9.01 -15.13
CA SER A 308 17.13 -8.40 -15.68
C SER A 308 16.48 -9.24 -16.79
N ASP A 309 17.26 -10.09 -17.47
CA ASP A 309 16.77 -11.06 -18.46
C ASP A 309 16.11 -12.29 -17.83
N GLY A 310 16.07 -12.37 -16.49
CA GLY A 310 15.50 -13.49 -15.74
C GLY A 310 16.44 -14.69 -15.60
N ALA A 311 17.59 -14.70 -16.26
CA ALA A 311 18.55 -15.80 -16.19
C ALA A 311 19.26 -15.88 -14.84
N GLY A 312 19.72 -17.07 -14.50
CA GLY A 312 20.46 -17.34 -13.28
C GLY A 312 19.62 -17.30 -12.00
N GLY A 313 20.31 -17.52 -10.86
CA GLY A 313 19.71 -17.51 -9.53
C GLY A 313 19.55 -16.08 -8.96
N GLU A 314 18.82 -15.99 -7.87
CA GLU A 314 18.73 -14.81 -7.04
C GLU A 314 19.95 -14.75 -6.10
N GLU A 315 20.58 -13.60 -6.01
CA GLU A 315 21.73 -13.39 -5.14
C GLU A 315 21.33 -12.50 -3.97
N LEU A 316 21.51 -12.99 -2.74
CA LEU A 316 21.28 -12.21 -1.51
C LEU A 316 22.38 -11.16 -1.35
N LEU A 317 21.98 -9.90 -1.20
CA LEU A 317 22.88 -8.78 -0.91
C LEU A 317 22.85 -8.41 0.59
N VAL A 318 21.64 -8.29 1.17
CA VAL A 318 21.44 -7.97 2.59
C VAL A 318 20.38 -8.91 3.16
N GLY A 319 20.76 -9.73 4.13
CA GLY A 319 19.81 -10.44 5.00
C GLY A 319 19.41 -9.51 6.15
N ALA A 320 18.13 -9.47 6.51
CA ALA A 320 17.68 -8.57 7.56
C ALA A 320 16.49 -9.10 8.33
N ASP A 321 16.40 -8.67 9.57
CA ASP A 321 15.21 -8.80 10.39
C ASP A 321 14.27 -7.63 10.04
N GLY A 322 13.16 -7.93 9.34
CA GLY A 322 12.21 -6.93 8.84
C GLY A 322 12.18 -6.77 7.32
N LEU A 323 11.57 -5.68 6.83
CA LEU A 323 11.51 -5.37 5.41
C LEU A 323 12.72 -4.55 4.97
N VAL A 324 13.34 -4.98 3.90
CA VAL A 324 14.49 -4.31 3.25
C VAL A 324 14.06 -3.91 1.84
N LEU A 325 13.44 -2.75 1.72
CA LEU A 325 12.82 -2.30 0.47
C LEU A 325 13.78 -1.43 -0.33
N PRO A 326 14.38 -1.91 -1.43
CA PRO A 326 15.22 -1.09 -2.28
C PRO A 326 14.45 0.09 -2.85
N LYS A 327 15.13 1.22 -3.03
CA LYS A 327 14.57 2.50 -3.47
C LYS A 327 15.30 3.10 -4.65
N SER A 328 16.62 2.93 -4.70
CA SER A 328 17.45 3.45 -5.76
C SER A 328 18.80 2.75 -5.79
N TRP A 329 19.39 2.65 -6.96
CA TRP A 329 20.76 2.17 -7.13
C TRP A 329 21.67 3.37 -7.45
N SER A 330 22.86 3.48 -6.81
CA SER A 330 23.78 4.57 -7.11
C SER A 330 24.26 4.53 -8.56
N PRO A 331 24.48 5.68 -9.22
CA PRO A 331 24.87 5.71 -10.64
C PRO A 331 26.19 5.01 -10.94
N ASP A 332 27.09 4.93 -9.96
CA ASP A 332 28.37 4.21 -10.06
C ASP A 332 28.24 2.70 -9.83
N GLY A 333 27.03 2.22 -9.55
CA GLY A 333 26.72 0.80 -9.33
C GLY A 333 27.16 0.23 -7.97
N ARG A 334 27.75 1.03 -7.09
CA ARG A 334 28.37 0.53 -5.86
C ARG A 334 27.43 0.39 -4.68
N TYR A 335 26.33 1.15 -4.63
CA TYR A 335 25.41 1.17 -3.50
C TYR A 335 23.97 0.98 -3.92
N ILE A 336 23.19 0.33 -3.06
CA ILE A 336 21.72 0.29 -3.16
C ILE A 336 21.16 0.99 -1.93
N LEU A 337 20.42 2.08 -2.16
CA LEU A 337 19.61 2.74 -1.14
C LEU A 337 18.37 1.89 -0.86
N TYR A 338 18.10 1.62 0.41
CA TYR A 338 16.94 0.85 0.82
C TYR A 338 16.33 1.38 2.12
N ALA A 339 15.02 1.24 2.24
CA ALA A 339 14.33 1.44 3.51
C ALA A 339 14.40 0.13 4.31
N HIS A 340 14.87 0.21 5.54
CA HIS A 340 14.83 -0.89 6.51
C HIS A 340 13.72 -0.62 7.51
N VAL A 341 12.65 -1.39 7.46
CA VAL A 341 11.51 -1.28 8.39
C VAL A 341 11.59 -2.45 9.36
N LYS A 342 11.89 -2.14 10.62
CA LYS A 342 12.01 -3.14 11.69
C LYS A 342 10.72 -3.20 12.49
N PRO A 343 10.26 -4.40 12.89
CA PRO A 343 9.16 -4.53 13.83
C PRO A 343 9.47 -3.81 15.14
N GLY A 344 8.60 -2.88 15.56
CA GLY A 344 8.72 -2.19 16.87
C GLY A 344 9.86 -1.18 17.01
N ALA A 345 10.69 -0.95 15.98
CA ALA A 345 11.88 -0.09 16.08
C ALA A 345 11.96 1.06 15.08
N GLY A 346 10.85 1.32 14.34
CA GLY A 346 10.83 2.38 13.33
C GLY A 346 11.48 1.98 12.00
N SER A 347 11.71 2.96 11.15
CA SER A 347 12.33 2.77 9.83
C SER A 347 13.51 3.71 9.64
N GLY A 348 14.48 3.29 8.82
CA GLY A 348 15.64 4.09 8.43
C GLY A 348 16.03 3.85 6.98
N PHE A 349 16.72 4.81 6.38
CA PHE A 349 17.41 4.63 5.12
C PHE A 349 18.85 4.23 5.33
N LEU A 350 19.24 3.19 4.60
CA LEU A 350 20.61 2.72 4.55
C LEU A 350 21.02 2.55 3.09
N ALA A 351 22.32 2.69 2.85
CA ALA A 351 22.95 2.39 1.56
C ALA A 351 23.81 1.14 1.70
N ALA A 352 23.41 0.04 1.09
CA ALA A 352 24.17 -1.21 1.11
C ALA A 352 25.22 -1.24 0.01
N PRO A 353 26.48 -1.57 0.31
CA PRO A 353 27.49 -1.81 -0.72
C PRO A 353 27.18 -3.11 -1.47
N VAL A 354 27.21 -3.05 -2.79
CA VAL A 354 26.87 -4.20 -3.66
C VAL A 354 27.93 -5.30 -3.60
N ASP A 355 29.18 -4.93 -3.30
CA ASP A 355 30.30 -5.87 -3.14
C ASP A 355 30.30 -6.62 -1.79
N LYS A 356 29.42 -6.25 -0.86
CA LYS A 356 29.26 -6.84 0.48
C LYS A 356 30.49 -6.76 1.39
N GLN A 357 31.47 -5.91 1.05
CA GLN A 357 32.73 -5.83 1.81
C GLN A 357 32.63 -4.88 3.03
N SER A 358 31.63 -4.01 3.05
CA SER A 358 31.41 -3.04 4.10
C SER A 358 30.02 -3.14 4.70
N LYS A 359 29.83 -2.56 5.88
CA LYS A 359 28.50 -2.41 6.48
C LYS A 359 27.70 -1.35 5.72
N PRO A 360 26.36 -1.48 5.66
CA PRO A 360 25.51 -0.43 5.14
C PRO A 360 25.73 0.91 5.86
N LEU A 361 25.71 2.00 5.10
CA LEU A 361 25.78 3.36 5.61
C LEU A 361 24.40 3.84 6.03
N GLU A 362 24.27 4.44 7.21
CA GLU A 362 23.04 5.09 7.65
C GLU A 362 22.89 6.45 6.96
N ILE A 363 21.73 6.72 6.37
CA ILE A 363 21.46 7.94 5.60
C ILE A 363 20.50 8.87 6.35
N ALA A 364 19.35 8.36 6.79
CA ALA A 364 18.31 9.14 7.47
C ALA A 364 17.43 8.25 8.31
N ALA A 365 16.88 8.81 9.40
CA ALA A 365 15.79 8.19 10.17
C ALA A 365 14.42 8.61 9.59
N ILE A 366 13.43 7.71 9.67
CA ILE A 366 12.02 7.95 9.28
C ILE A 366 11.81 8.43 7.83
N PRO A 367 12.53 7.93 6.83
CA PRO A 367 12.25 8.24 5.44
C PRO A 367 11.28 7.23 4.84
N SER A 368 10.64 7.60 3.73
CA SER A 368 9.72 6.69 3.05
C SER A 368 10.13 6.32 1.62
N GLN A 369 10.62 7.29 0.87
CA GLN A 369 11.02 7.14 -0.53
C GLN A 369 12.31 7.92 -0.73
N GLY A 370 13.21 7.45 -1.60
CA GLY A 370 14.47 8.12 -1.83
C GLY A 370 15.12 7.71 -3.12
N VAL A 371 15.92 8.61 -3.69
CA VAL A 371 16.57 8.41 -4.98
C VAL A 371 17.93 9.12 -5.01
N PHE A 372 18.96 8.43 -5.52
CA PHE A 372 20.25 9.06 -5.81
C PHE A 372 20.13 10.11 -6.90
N SER A 373 20.90 11.20 -6.77
CA SER A 373 21.13 12.13 -7.88
C SER A 373 21.91 11.45 -9.01
N PRO A 374 21.77 11.92 -10.26
CA PRO A 374 22.47 11.33 -11.41
C PRO A 374 24.01 11.35 -11.31
N ASP A 375 24.58 12.25 -10.54
CA ASP A 375 26.03 12.33 -10.25
C ASP A 375 26.45 11.47 -9.06
N GLY A 376 25.47 10.92 -8.29
CA GLY A 376 25.72 10.06 -7.13
C GLY A 376 26.15 10.78 -5.86
N HIS A 377 26.19 12.11 -5.83
CA HIS A 377 26.64 12.88 -4.67
C HIS A 377 25.54 13.28 -3.70
N TRP A 378 24.27 13.11 -4.09
CA TRP A 378 23.11 13.52 -3.31
C TRP A 378 22.04 12.43 -3.27
N ILE A 379 21.24 12.45 -2.23
CA ILE A 379 20.01 11.63 -2.10
C ILE A 379 18.85 12.57 -1.80
N ALA A 380 17.84 12.56 -2.67
CA ALA A 380 16.55 13.18 -2.39
C ALA A 380 15.62 12.16 -1.77
N TYR A 381 14.90 12.53 -0.71
CA TYR A 381 14.00 11.62 -0.01
C TYR A 381 12.78 12.32 0.58
N THR A 382 11.71 11.56 0.81
CA THR A 382 10.53 12.01 1.54
C THR A 382 10.67 11.70 3.02
N SER A 383 10.40 12.67 3.90
CA SER A 383 10.35 12.50 5.35
C SER A 383 9.20 13.30 5.95
N ASN A 384 8.61 12.79 7.03
CA ASN A 384 7.56 13.47 7.79
C ASN A 384 8.04 14.03 9.14
N GLU A 385 9.34 14.21 9.30
CA GLU A 385 9.95 14.72 10.54
C GLU A 385 9.46 16.12 10.95
N SER A 386 8.97 16.92 9.99
CA SER A 386 8.36 18.24 10.23
C SER A 386 6.87 18.16 10.58
N GLY A 387 6.29 16.96 10.71
CA GLY A 387 4.87 16.73 10.92
C GLY A 387 4.05 16.60 9.63
N VAL A 388 4.61 16.98 8.48
CA VAL A 388 4.06 16.75 7.14
C VAL A 388 5.14 16.08 6.28
N SER A 389 4.71 15.33 5.25
CA SER A 389 5.66 14.74 4.30
C SER A 389 6.28 15.82 3.43
N GLU A 390 7.59 15.98 3.50
CA GLU A 390 8.37 16.94 2.72
C GLU A 390 9.53 16.28 2.00
N ILE A 391 10.05 16.93 0.97
CA ILE A 391 11.23 16.49 0.23
C ILE A 391 12.48 17.14 0.83
N TYR A 392 13.40 16.29 1.25
CA TYR A 392 14.73 16.67 1.71
C TYR A 392 15.82 16.15 0.78
N VAL A 393 16.96 16.82 0.77
CA VAL A 393 18.17 16.36 0.10
C VAL A 393 19.30 16.28 1.14
N VAL A 394 20.13 15.24 1.04
CA VAL A 394 21.35 15.07 1.85
C VAL A 394 22.51 14.70 0.94
N ALA A 395 23.74 14.99 1.39
CA ALA A 395 24.94 14.56 0.70
C ALA A 395 25.14 13.04 0.79
N PHE A 396 25.76 12.45 -0.21
CA PHE A 396 26.21 11.06 -0.19
C PHE A 396 27.68 10.93 -0.63
N PRO A 397 28.53 10.23 0.14
CA PRO A 397 28.26 9.68 1.49
C PRO A 397 27.83 10.76 2.49
N PRO A 398 27.12 10.39 3.57
CA PRO A 398 26.63 11.37 4.54
C PRO A 398 27.75 12.21 5.12
N LEU A 399 27.63 13.53 5.01
CA LEU A 399 28.56 14.51 5.58
C LEU A 399 27.82 15.35 6.62
N ASN A 400 28.31 15.39 7.85
CA ASN A 400 27.94 16.33 8.92
C ASN A 400 26.43 16.45 9.24
N GLY A 401 25.56 15.57 8.74
CA GLY A 401 24.11 15.59 9.00
C GLY A 401 23.37 16.77 8.39
N GLU A 402 23.98 17.54 7.49
CA GLU A 402 23.31 18.63 6.78
C GLU A 402 22.26 18.10 5.82
N LYS A 403 21.07 18.74 5.84
CA LYS A 403 19.96 18.44 4.96
C LYS A 403 19.30 19.72 4.46
N TRP A 404 18.79 19.66 3.26
CA TRP A 404 18.14 20.79 2.59
C TRP A 404 16.67 20.45 2.34
N LEU A 405 15.76 21.33 2.81
CA LEU A 405 14.33 21.24 2.51
C LEU A 405 14.08 21.81 1.11
N VAL A 406 13.48 21.00 0.24
CA VAL A 406 13.24 21.36 -1.16
C VAL A 406 11.79 21.68 -1.45
N SER A 407 10.84 20.90 -0.91
CA SER A 407 9.41 21.16 -1.07
C SER A 407 8.93 22.27 -0.12
N ARG A 408 7.76 22.84 -0.42
CA ARG A 408 7.09 23.80 0.46
C ARG A 408 5.61 23.42 0.56
N GLY A 409 5.14 23.16 1.78
CA GLY A 409 3.75 22.77 2.01
C GLY A 409 3.45 21.30 1.67
N GLY A 410 4.45 20.46 1.66
CA GLY A 410 4.35 19.03 1.43
C GLY A 410 4.92 18.54 0.10
N GLY A 411 5.35 17.28 0.09
CA GLY A 411 5.87 16.63 -1.11
C GLY A 411 6.20 15.16 -0.88
N VAL A 412 6.01 14.34 -1.91
CA VAL A 412 6.31 12.90 -1.91
C VAL A 412 6.86 12.45 -3.26
N GLN A 413 7.49 11.27 -3.28
CA GLN A 413 7.97 10.60 -4.49
C GLN A 413 8.96 11.44 -5.31
N PRO A 414 10.13 11.84 -4.76
CA PRO A 414 11.10 12.63 -5.49
C PRO A 414 11.72 11.85 -6.66
N ARG A 415 11.99 12.55 -7.77
CA ARG A 415 12.77 12.07 -8.93
C ARG A 415 13.63 13.17 -9.50
N TRP A 416 14.86 12.85 -9.78
CA TRP A 416 15.78 13.76 -10.45
C TRP A 416 15.57 13.73 -11.96
N ARG A 417 15.66 14.91 -12.60
CA ARG A 417 15.92 14.92 -14.04
C ARG A 417 17.31 14.31 -14.30
N ARG A 418 17.47 13.61 -15.41
CA ARG A 418 18.73 12.88 -15.71
C ARG A 418 19.97 13.74 -15.74
N ASP A 419 19.85 15.03 -16.05
CA ASP A 419 20.99 15.98 -16.05
C ASP A 419 21.29 16.57 -14.65
N GLY A 420 20.52 16.18 -13.63
CA GLY A 420 20.69 16.65 -12.26
C GLY A 420 20.26 18.10 -12.01
N LYS A 421 19.67 18.79 -12.99
CA LYS A 421 19.32 20.22 -12.89
C LYS A 421 17.91 20.49 -12.38
N GLU A 422 17.09 19.49 -12.26
CA GLU A 422 15.75 19.60 -11.68
C GLU A 422 15.43 18.39 -10.80
N LEU A 423 14.65 18.67 -9.76
CA LEU A 423 14.01 17.67 -8.93
C LEU A 423 12.50 17.79 -9.09
N PHE A 424 11.84 16.66 -9.36
CA PHE A 424 10.39 16.57 -9.45
C PHE A 424 9.83 15.85 -8.24
N TYR A 425 8.59 16.17 -7.87
CA TYR A 425 7.87 15.49 -6.79
C TYR A 425 6.35 15.71 -6.93
N ILE A 426 5.57 14.97 -6.17
CA ILE A 426 4.11 15.13 -6.11
C ILE A 426 3.74 15.93 -4.87
N SER A 427 2.97 17.01 -5.03
CA SER A 427 2.43 17.80 -3.93
C SER A 427 1.22 17.13 -3.27
N PRO A 428 0.77 17.58 -2.08
CA PRO A 428 -0.41 17.02 -1.40
C PRO A 428 -1.72 17.11 -2.19
N ASP A 429 -1.85 18.10 -3.06
CA ASP A 429 -2.97 18.29 -3.99
C ASP A 429 -2.78 17.57 -5.33
N SER A 430 -1.87 16.59 -5.36
CA SER A 430 -1.58 15.71 -6.51
C SER A 430 -1.09 16.45 -7.77
N GLN A 431 -0.39 17.56 -7.61
CA GLN A 431 0.28 18.21 -8.73
C GLN A 431 1.71 17.68 -8.91
N MET A 432 2.13 17.53 -10.15
CA MET A 432 3.54 17.35 -10.48
C MET A 432 4.27 18.68 -10.26
N MET A 433 5.24 18.68 -9.36
CA MET A 433 6.06 19.83 -9.03
C MET A 433 7.45 19.71 -9.64
N ALA A 434 8.05 20.84 -9.97
CA ALA A 434 9.44 20.92 -10.42
C ALA A 434 10.19 22.00 -9.63
N VAL A 435 11.43 21.69 -9.28
CA VAL A 435 12.36 22.61 -8.60
C VAL A 435 13.67 22.60 -9.36
N ASP A 436 14.14 23.77 -9.78
CA ASP A 436 15.47 23.91 -10.33
C ASP A 436 16.49 23.69 -9.21
N VAL A 437 17.49 22.88 -9.46
CA VAL A 437 18.53 22.56 -8.49
C VAL A 437 19.92 22.73 -9.09
N ASN A 438 20.86 23.17 -8.25
CA ASN A 438 22.27 23.12 -8.51
C ASN A 438 22.90 22.13 -7.53
N ALA A 439 23.22 20.95 -8.05
CA ALA A 439 23.82 19.85 -7.30
C ALA A 439 25.36 19.89 -7.33
N GLY A 440 25.95 21.07 -7.35
CA GLY A 440 27.41 21.28 -7.26
C GLY A 440 27.99 20.93 -5.88
N PRO A 441 29.19 21.46 -5.54
CA PRO A 441 29.84 21.18 -4.24
C PRO A 441 29.00 21.56 -3.02
N ALA A 442 28.09 22.53 -3.17
CA ALA A 442 27.06 22.88 -2.20
C ALA A 442 25.69 22.76 -2.91
N PHE A 443 24.76 22.05 -2.28
CA PHE A 443 23.42 21.92 -2.82
C PHE A 443 22.64 23.23 -2.70
N GLN A 444 21.95 23.59 -3.77
CA GLN A 444 21.05 24.75 -3.80
C GLN A 444 19.76 24.37 -4.54
N SER A 445 18.63 24.84 -4.05
CA SER A 445 17.33 24.65 -4.72
C SER A 445 16.63 25.99 -4.92
N GLY A 446 15.94 26.11 -6.05
CA GLY A 446 15.04 27.21 -6.36
C GLY A 446 13.69 27.07 -5.65
N ASN A 447 12.73 27.87 -6.11
CA ASN A 447 11.34 27.74 -5.64
C ASN A 447 10.60 26.64 -6.42
N PRO A 448 9.79 25.83 -5.73
CA PRO A 448 8.91 24.87 -6.40
C PRO A 448 7.90 25.57 -7.34
N ARG A 449 7.68 24.97 -8.51
CA ARG A 449 6.64 25.38 -9.45
C ARG A 449 5.78 24.20 -9.86
N ALA A 450 4.47 24.40 -9.94
CA ALA A 450 3.56 23.39 -10.44
C ALA A 450 3.70 23.25 -11.97
N LEU A 451 3.66 22.01 -12.47
CA LEU A 451 3.67 21.69 -13.89
C LEU A 451 2.25 21.36 -14.37
N PHE A 452 1.65 20.33 -13.79
CA PHE A 452 0.31 19.88 -14.16
C PHE A 452 -0.34 19.04 -13.06
N GLN A 453 -1.67 18.93 -13.10
CA GLN A 453 -2.42 18.04 -12.22
C GLN A 453 -2.21 16.60 -12.64
N THR A 454 -1.71 15.78 -11.73
CA THR A 454 -1.62 14.33 -11.94
C THR A 454 -2.98 13.68 -11.63
N GLN A 455 -3.20 12.51 -12.17
CA GLN A 455 -4.33 11.65 -11.79
C GLN A 455 -3.76 10.36 -11.21
N ILE A 456 -2.72 10.50 -10.38
CA ILE A 456 -2.07 9.37 -9.76
C ILE A 456 -3.08 8.64 -8.89
N VAL A 457 -3.17 7.33 -9.09
CA VAL A 457 -3.85 6.45 -8.14
C VAL A 457 -3.04 6.50 -6.86
N ASP A 458 -3.60 7.13 -5.83
CA ASP A 458 -3.03 7.01 -4.50
C ASP A 458 -3.21 5.55 -4.04
N THR A 459 -2.13 4.78 -4.12
CA THR A 459 -2.10 3.37 -3.73
C THR A 459 -2.18 3.17 -2.22
N GLY A 460 -2.46 4.23 -1.48
CA GLY A 460 -2.79 4.11 -0.07
C GLY A 460 -1.65 4.24 0.91
N ILE A 461 -0.44 4.37 0.44
CA ILE A 461 0.71 4.48 1.31
C ILE A 461 1.50 5.69 0.84
N ARG A 462 1.46 6.82 1.58
CA ARG A 462 2.37 7.97 1.33
C ARG A 462 3.83 7.52 1.38
N THR A 463 4.09 6.37 1.97
CA THR A 463 5.35 5.63 2.00
C THR A 463 5.41 4.50 0.96
N GLY A 464 4.37 4.37 0.15
CA GLY A 464 4.14 3.26 -0.78
C GLY A 464 5.00 3.26 -2.03
N PRO A 465 4.66 2.37 -2.96
CA PRO A 465 5.36 2.25 -4.22
C PRO A 465 5.29 3.56 -5.01
N ILE A 466 6.32 3.82 -5.80
CA ILE A 466 6.41 5.00 -6.64
C ILE A 466 5.46 4.85 -7.81
N SER A 467 4.56 5.82 -7.98
CA SER A 467 3.47 5.78 -8.96
C SER A 467 3.81 6.45 -10.28
N TRP A 468 5.05 6.93 -10.43
CA TRP A 468 5.50 7.62 -11.64
C TRP A 468 7.02 7.58 -11.79
N ASP A 469 7.49 7.77 -13.00
CA ASP A 469 8.92 7.90 -13.30
C ASP A 469 9.13 8.82 -14.49
N ILE A 470 10.39 9.24 -14.73
CA ILE A 470 10.77 10.09 -15.84
C ILE A 470 11.68 9.36 -16.79
N ALA A 471 11.29 9.33 -18.07
CA ALA A 471 12.08 8.73 -19.13
C ALA A 471 13.32 9.59 -19.51
N PRO A 472 14.30 8.99 -20.19
CA PRO A 472 15.48 9.71 -20.68
C PRO A 472 15.20 10.94 -21.53
N ASP A 473 14.08 10.90 -22.26
CA ASP A 473 13.61 11.98 -23.14
C ASP A 473 12.80 13.06 -22.43
N GLY A 474 12.61 12.94 -21.10
CA GLY A 474 11.91 13.91 -20.27
C GLY A 474 10.41 13.74 -20.20
N ARG A 475 9.84 12.69 -20.82
CA ARG A 475 8.42 12.33 -20.64
C ARG A 475 8.19 11.70 -19.27
N PHE A 476 7.02 11.95 -18.71
CA PHE A 476 6.57 11.34 -17.47
C PHE A 476 5.75 10.09 -17.77
N LEU A 477 6.04 8.99 -17.08
CA LEU A 477 5.21 7.80 -17.06
C LEU A 477 4.50 7.74 -15.72
N ILE A 478 3.17 7.73 -15.75
CA ILE A 478 2.35 7.85 -14.54
C ILE A 478 1.35 6.69 -14.50
N ILE A 479 1.19 6.09 -13.33
CA ILE A 479 0.10 5.15 -13.08
C ILE A 479 -1.19 5.95 -12.86
N THR A 480 -2.15 5.79 -13.74
CA THR A 480 -3.49 6.38 -13.59
C THR A 480 -4.54 5.28 -13.52
N SER A 481 -5.59 5.48 -12.74
CA SER A 481 -6.82 4.70 -12.93
C SER A 481 -7.63 5.37 -14.02
N SER A 482 -8.19 4.59 -14.93
CA SER A 482 -9.33 5.11 -15.67
C SER A 482 -10.43 5.44 -14.67
N SER A 483 -11.04 6.63 -14.80
CA SER A 483 -12.30 6.92 -14.10
C SER A 483 -13.29 5.84 -14.51
N ILE A 484 -13.71 5.03 -13.56
CA ILE A 484 -14.79 4.09 -13.80
C ILE A 484 -16.03 4.75 -13.26
N ASP A 485 -17.13 4.60 -13.99
CA ASP A 485 -18.47 4.71 -13.44
C ASP A 485 -18.67 3.57 -12.41
N ALA A 486 -17.94 3.67 -11.29
CA ALA A 486 -18.08 2.74 -10.19
C ALA A 486 -19.37 3.11 -9.45
N SER A 487 -20.37 2.25 -9.52
CA SER A 487 -21.59 2.44 -8.78
C SER A 487 -21.52 1.73 -7.42
N LEU A 488 -21.95 2.44 -6.37
CA LEU A 488 -22.19 1.82 -5.07
C LEU A 488 -23.53 1.09 -5.12
N THR A 489 -23.49 -0.23 -5.04
CA THR A 489 -24.69 -1.07 -4.93
C THR A 489 -24.95 -1.38 -3.48
N VAL A 490 -26.21 -1.18 -3.04
CA VAL A 490 -26.68 -1.58 -1.71
C VAL A 490 -27.81 -2.61 -1.90
N ALA A 491 -27.53 -3.86 -1.52
CA ALA A 491 -28.51 -4.93 -1.54
C ALA A 491 -29.05 -5.13 -0.12
N LEU A 492 -30.38 -5.01 0.03
CA LEU A 492 -31.09 -5.27 1.28
C LEU A 492 -31.68 -6.69 1.23
N ASN A 493 -31.68 -7.39 2.36
CA ASN A 493 -32.28 -8.73 2.50
C ASN A 493 -31.74 -9.77 1.47
N TRP A 494 -30.54 -9.58 0.97
CA TRP A 494 -29.96 -10.45 -0.07
C TRP A 494 -29.82 -11.92 0.36
N ARG A 495 -29.81 -12.21 1.68
CA ARG A 495 -29.76 -13.56 2.24
C ARG A 495 -31.08 -14.33 2.02
N ALA A 496 -32.20 -13.64 1.80
CA ALA A 496 -33.48 -14.29 1.60
C ALA A 496 -33.53 -15.18 0.32
N GLY A 497 -32.66 -14.89 -0.66
CA GLY A 497 -32.51 -15.70 -1.87
C GLY A 497 -31.50 -16.85 -1.77
N THR A 498 -30.74 -16.95 -0.68
CA THR A 498 -29.67 -17.96 -0.49
C THR A 498 -30.10 -19.13 0.41
N ALA A 499 -31.26 -19.06 1.04
CA ALA A 499 -31.85 -20.14 1.80
C ALA A 499 -32.57 -21.12 0.83
N LYS A 500 -31.81 -21.99 0.18
CA LYS A 500 -32.30 -23.22 -0.46
C LYS A 500 -31.55 -24.41 0.11
#